data_4922e66223769d2daee85c93fe853684
#
_entry.id   4922e66223769d2daee85c93fe853684
#
_cell.length_a   1.000
_cell.length_b   1.000
_cell.length_c   1.000
_cell.angle_alpha   90.00
_cell.angle_beta   90.00
_cell.angle_gamma   90.00
#
_symmetry.space_group_name_H-M   'P 1'
#
loop_
_entity.id
_entity.type
_entity.pdbx_description
1 polymer ?
#
loop_
_entity_poly.entity_id
_entity_poly.type
_entity_poly.pdbx_seq_one_letter_code
_entity_poly.pdbx_strand_id
1 'polypeptide(L)'
;NGFNGGIWASLEGKVQSWGKITNDQDTLYVAKGGTIDNNNIIKYLKTNNTIPVPKYFYMAILSLKNGQYKAIGFWFEHKSYSNNNYASYALSIDELEEKTGIDFFHNLPDKIENEVERSYNKSDWGL
;
A
#
# COMPACT_ATOMS: atom_id res chain seq x y z
N ASN A 1 2.71 -18.93 3.54
CA ASN A 1 3.05 -18.88 4.94
C ASN A 1 3.94 -17.67 5.25
N GLY A 2 3.99 -17.31 6.51
CA GLY A 2 4.62 -16.08 6.90
C GLY A 2 3.90 -14.89 6.29
N PHE A 3 4.64 -13.80 6.10
CA PHE A 3 4.04 -12.56 5.63
C PHE A 3 3.57 -12.66 4.17
N ASN A 4 4.44 -13.15 3.30
CA ASN A 4 4.17 -13.14 1.85
C ASN A 4 3.05 -14.10 1.45
N GLY A 5 2.86 -15.18 2.20
CA GLY A 5 1.80 -16.16 1.91
C GLY A 5 0.52 -15.92 2.70
N GLY A 6 0.51 -14.93 3.58
CA GLY A 6 -0.62 -14.66 4.47
C GLY A 6 -1.32 -13.34 4.14
N ILE A 7 -1.24 -12.38 5.07
CA ILE A 7 -1.98 -11.12 4.96
C ILE A 7 -1.63 -10.31 3.72
N TRP A 8 -0.35 -10.32 3.33
CA TRP A 8 0.09 -9.58 2.13
C TRP A 8 -0.54 -10.18 0.87
N ALA A 9 -0.53 -11.51 0.75
CA ALA A 9 -1.14 -12.18 -0.41
C ALA A 9 -2.65 -11.93 -0.47
N SER A 10 -3.31 -11.91 0.68
CA SER A 10 -4.74 -11.61 0.76
C SER A 10 -5.03 -10.20 0.27
N LEU A 11 -4.21 -9.23 0.69
CA LEU A 11 -4.35 -7.86 0.23
C LEU A 11 -4.08 -7.76 -1.28
N GLU A 12 -3.05 -8.42 -1.78
CA GLU A 12 -2.76 -8.40 -3.23
C GLU A 12 -3.92 -8.96 -4.04
N GLY A 13 -4.58 -10.01 -3.54
CA GLY A 13 -5.77 -10.57 -4.18
C GLY A 13 -6.91 -9.55 -4.24
N LYS A 14 -7.12 -8.82 -3.15
CA LYS A 14 -8.14 -7.77 -3.11
C LYS A 14 -7.81 -6.64 -4.08
N VAL A 15 -6.54 -6.25 -4.16
CA VAL A 15 -6.09 -5.22 -5.10
C VAL A 15 -6.38 -5.65 -6.53
N GLN A 16 -6.17 -6.91 -6.87
CA GLN A 16 -6.50 -7.42 -8.19
C GLN A 16 -8.00 -7.27 -8.48
N SER A 17 -8.84 -7.50 -7.49
CA SER A 17 -10.28 -7.32 -7.67
C SER A 17 -10.66 -5.86 -7.90
N TRP A 18 -9.96 -4.92 -7.25
CA TRP A 18 -10.17 -3.49 -7.47
C TRP A 18 -9.69 -3.06 -8.86
N GLY A 19 -8.72 -3.77 -9.42
CA GLY A 19 -8.13 -3.45 -10.70
C GLY A 19 -8.96 -3.87 -11.90
N LYS A 20 -10.12 -4.50 -11.69
CA LYS A 20 -11.01 -4.84 -12.81
C LYS A 20 -11.56 -3.57 -13.41
N ILE A 21 -11.19 -3.33 -14.65
CA ILE A 21 -11.54 -2.10 -15.36
C ILE A 21 -12.85 -2.32 -16.09
N THR A 22 -13.82 -1.41 -15.88
CA THR A 22 -15.13 -1.49 -16.52
C THR A 22 -15.24 -0.62 -17.76
N ASN A 23 -14.31 0.34 -17.91
CA ASN A 23 -14.19 1.15 -19.14
C ASN A 23 -12.75 1.65 -19.25
N ASP A 24 -12.40 2.20 -20.41
CA ASP A 24 -11.03 2.57 -20.75
C ASP A 24 -10.49 3.73 -19.90
N GLN A 25 -11.36 4.45 -19.22
CA GLN A 25 -10.96 5.62 -18.42
C GLN A 25 -10.75 5.28 -16.96
N ASP A 26 -11.16 4.09 -16.54
CA ASP A 26 -10.93 3.65 -15.17
C ASP A 26 -9.49 3.17 -15.02
N THR A 27 -8.85 3.55 -13.93
CA THR A 27 -7.45 3.19 -13.71
C THR A 27 -7.21 2.92 -12.22
N LEU A 28 -6.33 1.98 -11.95
CA LEU A 28 -5.85 1.69 -10.61
C LEU A 28 -4.32 1.81 -10.62
N TYR A 29 -3.80 2.70 -9.78
CA TYR A 29 -2.35 2.87 -9.60
C TYR A 29 -1.95 2.24 -8.29
N VAL A 30 -0.90 1.42 -8.28
CA VAL A 30 -0.42 0.76 -7.08
C VAL A 30 1.08 0.98 -6.96
N ALA A 31 1.49 1.51 -5.81
CA ALA A 31 2.91 1.60 -5.44
C ALA A 31 3.11 0.75 -4.20
N LYS A 32 4.07 -0.18 -4.25
CA LYS A 32 4.33 -1.06 -3.12
C LYS A 32 5.82 -1.31 -2.96
N GLY A 33 6.23 -1.61 -1.74
CA GLY A 33 7.62 -1.88 -1.47
C GLY A 33 7.86 -2.15 0.00
N GLY A 34 9.15 -2.30 0.34
CA GLY A 34 9.60 -2.44 1.71
C GLY A 34 10.45 -1.25 2.11
N THR A 35 10.59 -1.04 3.41
CA THR A 35 11.46 0.02 3.93
C THR A 35 12.92 -0.36 3.69
N ILE A 36 13.73 0.63 3.32
CA ILE A 36 15.12 0.41 2.90
C ILE A 36 16.16 1.09 3.78
N ASP A 37 15.75 1.91 4.75
CA ASP A 37 16.72 2.53 5.64
C ASP A 37 17.16 1.56 6.74
N ASN A 38 18.35 1.80 7.30
CA ASN A 38 18.96 0.87 8.24
C ASN A 38 18.13 0.63 9.50
N ASN A 39 17.32 1.58 9.90
CA ASN A 39 16.49 1.44 11.10
C ASN A 39 15.31 0.50 10.87
N ASN A 40 14.97 0.23 9.62
CA ASN A 40 13.81 -0.56 9.24
C ASN A 40 14.17 -1.85 8.53
N ILE A 41 15.42 -2.29 8.66
CA ILE A 41 15.88 -3.56 8.10
C ILE A 41 16.12 -4.51 9.26
N ILE A 42 15.45 -5.67 9.25
CA ILE A 42 15.55 -6.62 10.36
C ILE A 42 16.75 -7.57 10.22
N LYS A 43 17.19 -7.81 8.99
CA LYS A 43 18.34 -8.67 8.74
C LYS A 43 18.77 -8.57 7.29
N TYR A 44 19.96 -9.09 7.01
CA TYR A 44 20.45 -9.31 5.66
C TYR A 44 20.47 -10.80 5.38
N LEU A 45 20.29 -11.18 4.12
CA LEU A 45 20.41 -12.58 3.73
C LEU A 45 21.86 -13.03 3.87
N LYS A 46 22.05 -14.26 4.37
CA LYS A 46 23.38 -14.75 4.75
C LYS A 46 24.35 -14.90 3.57
N THR A 47 23.83 -15.23 2.40
CA THR A 47 24.69 -15.63 1.28
C THR A 47 25.65 -14.55 0.83
N ASN A 48 25.29 -13.29 0.93
CA ASN A 48 26.14 -12.20 0.46
C ASN A 48 26.08 -10.94 1.32
N ASN A 49 25.25 -10.93 2.37
CA ASN A 49 25.08 -9.80 3.28
C ASN A 49 24.70 -8.50 2.57
N THR A 50 24.20 -8.58 1.35
CA THR A 50 23.89 -7.39 0.57
C THR A 50 22.41 -7.23 0.25
N ILE A 51 21.60 -8.27 0.51
CA ILE A 51 20.15 -8.21 0.25
C ILE A 51 19.45 -8.00 1.58
N PRO A 52 18.92 -6.79 1.85
CA PRO A 52 18.25 -6.53 3.12
C PRO A 52 16.85 -7.14 3.15
N VAL A 53 16.40 -7.48 4.35
CA VAL A 53 15.02 -7.90 4.58
C VAL A 53 14.33 -6.73 5.29
N PRO A 54 13.39 -6.05 4.63
CA PRO A 54 12.74 -4.89 5.22
C PRO A 54 11.94 -5.26 6.47
N LYS A 55 11.90 -4.32 7.43
CA LYS A 55 11.10 -4.49 8.63
C LYS A 55 9.62 -4.23 8.37
N TYR A 56 9.32 -3.34 7.43
CA TYR A 56 7.95 -2.95 7.10
C TYR A 56 7.73 -3.03 5.59
N PHE A 57 6.49 -3.33 5.22
CA PHE A 57 6.04 -3.28 3.83
C PHE A 57 4.85 -2.34 3.73
N TYR A 58 4.75 -1.67 2.58
CA TYR A 58 3.68 -0.72 2.35
C TYR A 58 3.03 -0.94 0.99
N MET A 59 1.80 -0.45 0.87
CA MET A 59 1.10 -0.40 -0.41
C MET A 59 0.27 0.88 -0.43
N ALA A 60 0.43 1.68 -1.49
CA ALA A 60 -0.34 2.89 -1.73
C ALA A 60 -1.15 2.70 -2.99
N ILE A 61 -2.45 2.94 -2.92
CA ILE A 61 -3.38 2.64 -4.01
C ILE A 61 -4.19 3.89 -4.33
N LEU A 62 -4.23 4.24 -5.62
CA LEU A 62 -5.04 5.34 -6.13
C LEU A 62 -5.99 4.78 -7.18
N SER A 63 -7.27 5.03 -7.01
CA SER A 63 -8.31 4.60 -7.94
C SER A 63 -8.92 5.80 -8.65
N LEU A 64 -9.06 5.69 -9.96
CA LEU A 64 -9.82 6.64 -10.76
C LEU A 64 -10.93 5.87 -11.44
N LYS A 65 -12.18 6.15 -11.06
CA LYS A 65 -13.38 5.55 -11.68
C LYS A 65 -14.43 6.62 -11.89
N ASN A 66 -14.99 6.64 -13.07
CA ASN A 66 -16.05 7.61 -13.44
C ASN A 66 -15.62 9.04 -13.16
N GLY A 67 -14.34 9.36 -13.38
CA GLY A 67 -13.79 10.68 -13.15
C GLY A 67 -13.53 11.03 -11.69
N GLN A 68 -13.73 10.09 -10.78
CA GLN A 68 -13.52 10.33 -9.35
C GLN A 68 -12.30 9.59 -8.83
N TYR A 69 -11.51 10.31 -8.04
CA TYR A 69 -10.30 9.76 -7.41
C TYR A 69 -10.57 9.37 -5.98
N LYS A 70 -9.96 8.27 -5.54
CA LYS A 70 -9.88 7.90 -4.13
C LYS A 70 -8.57 7.16 -3.89
N ALA A 71 -8.04 7.23 -2.67
CA ALA A 71 -6.77 6.62 -2.35
C ALA A 71 -6.81 5.98 -0.97
N ILE A 72 -5.99 4.96 -0.77
CA ILE A 72 -5.85 4.27 0.51
C ILE A 72 -4.44 3.72 0.61
N GLY A 73 -3.90 3.67 1.84
CA GLY A 73 -2.61 3.09 2.11
C GLY A 73 -2.71 1.91 3.06
N PHE A 74 -1.67 1.08 3.04
CA PHE A 74 -1.51 -0.05 3.97
C PHE A 74 -0.08 -0.09 4.44
N TRP A 75 0.09 -0.44 5.72
CA TRP A 75 1.39 -0.50 6.38
C TRP A 75 1.44 -1.74 7.26
N PHE A 76 2.40 -2.62 6.98
CA PHE A 76 2.54 -3.88 7.70
C PHE A 76 3.95 -4.04 8.25
N GLU A 77 4.05 -4.59 9.44
CA GLU A 77 5.32 -5.11 9.93
C GLU A 77 5.57 -6.47 9.28
N HIS A 78 6.82 -6.75 8.91
CA HIS A 78 7.18 -8.00 8.26
C HIS A 78 7.20 -9.13 9.29
N LYS A 79 6.06 -9.76 9.49
CA LYS A 79 5.87 -10.87 10.43
C LYS A 79 4.67 -11.70 10.01
N SER A 80 4.52 -12.87 10.63
CA SER A 80 3.31 -13.69 10.44
C SER A 80 2.14 -13.09 11.21
N TYR A 81 0.96 -13.11 10.61
CA TYR A 81 -0.26 -12.59 11.21
C TYR A 81 -1.23 -13.75 11.47
N SER A 82 -1.95 -13.69 12.60
CA SER A 82 -2.87 -14.75 12.99
C SER A 82 -4.14 -14.79 12.13
N ASN A 83 -4.41 -13.70 11.41
CA ASN A 83 -5.54 -13.63 10.49
C ASN A 83 -5.16 -12.76 9.30
N ASN A 84 -6.05 -12.67 8.31
CA ASN A 84 -5.82 -11.90 7.10
C ASN A 84 -6.61 -10.59 7.10
N ASN A 85 -6.80 -9.99 8.26
CA ASN A 85 -7.58 -8.77 8.40
C ASN A 85 -6.73 -7.54 8.01
N TYR A 86 -6.41 -7.42 6.73
CA TYR A 86 -5.60 -6.31 6.23
C TYR A 86 -6.29 -4.95 6.39
N ALA A 87 -7.62 -4.93 6.48
CA ALA A 87 -8.36 -3.66 6.67
C ALA A 87 -7.94 -2.95 7.96
N SER A 88 -7.48 -3.67 8.98
CA SER A 88 -7.02 -3.08 10.23
C SER A 88 -5.72 -2.30 10.08
N TYR A 89 -5.01 -2.48 8.97
CA TYR A 89 -3.72 -1.85 8.71
C TYR A 89 -3.82 -0.75 7.64
N ALA A 90 -5.06 -0.38 7.28
CA ALA A 90 -5.29 0.72 6.35
C ALA A 90 -4.99 2.06 7.02
N LEU A 91 -4.51 3.00 6.21
CA LEU A 91 -4.29 4.37 6.67
C LEU A 91 -4.39 5.31 5.47
N SER A 92 -4.37 6.62 5.74
CA SER A 92 -4.39 7.60 4.68
C SER A 92 -3.04 7.62 3.96
N ILE A 93 -3.03 8.13 2.73
CA ILE A 93 -1.77 8.30 2.00
C ILE A 93 -0.86 9.30 2.75
N ASP A 94 -1.42 10.38 3.32
CA ASP A 94 -0.61 11.32 4.09
C ASP A 94 0.11 10.62 5.25
N GLU A 95 -0.58 9.75 5.97
CA GLU A 95 0.04 8.99 7.06
C GLU A 95 1.13 8.05 6.53
N LEU A 96 0.88 7.41 5.38
CA LEU A 96 1.86 6.51 4.78
C LEU A 96 3.09 7.29 4.33
N GLU A 97 2.91 8.49 3.80
CA GLU A 97 4.02 9.36 3.39
C GLU A 97 4.88 9.75 4.59
N GLU A 98 4.27 10.03 5.74
CA GLU A 98 5.03 10.32 6.95
C GLU A 98 5.90 9.13 7.39
N LYS A 99 5.37 7.92 7.23
CA LYS A 99 6.09 6.70 7.64
C LYS A 99 7.20 6.33 6.67
N THR A 100 7.02 6.60 5.39
CA THR A 100 7.97 6.14 4.34
C THR A 100 8.90 7.23 3.85
N GLY A 101 8.52 8.50 3.97
CA GLY A 101 9.25 9.60 3.37
C GLY A 101 9.06 9.70 1.86
N ILE A 102 8.12 8.96 1.29
CA ILE A 102 7.85 8.94 -0.14
C ILE A 102 6.65 9.82 -0.45
N ASP A 103 6.76 10.64 -1.50
CA ASP A 103 5.66 11.45 -2.00
C ASP A 103 4.92 10.66 -3.07
N PHE A 104 3.89 9.93 -2.66
CA PHE A 104 3.08 9.13 -3.57
C PHE A 104 2.20 10.02 -4.45
N PHE A 105 2.00 9.59 -5.70
CA PHE A 105 1.06 10.22 -6.62
C PHE A 105 1.34 11.71 -6.86
N HIS A 106 2.61 12.10 -6.81
CA HIS A 106 3.03 13.51 -6.94
C HIS A 106 2.69 14.14 -8.29
N ASN A 107 2.31 13.33 -9.29
CA ASN A 107 1.92 13.84 -10.60
C ASN A 107 0.45 14.32 -10.66
N LEU A 108 -0.32 14.10 -9.59
CA LEU A 108 -1.68 14.61 -9.55
C LEU A 108 -1.69 16.13 -9.34
N PRO A 109 -2.70 16.84 -9.88
CA PRO A 109 -2.89 18.26 -9.51
C PRO A 109 -2.99 18.39 -8.00
N ASP A 110 -2.37 19.43 -7.43
CA ASP A 110 -2.27 19.62 -5.98
C ASP A 110 -3.62 19.51 -5.27
N LYS A 111 -4.66 20.08 -5.86
CA LYS A 111 -5.98 20.03 -5.25
C LYS A 111 -6.49 18.61 -5.10
N ILE A 112 -6.33 17.79 -6.12
CA ILE A 112 -6.77 16.39 -6.11
C ILE A 112 -5.90 15.59 -5.14
N GLU A 113 -4.59 15.77 -5.21
CA GLU A 113 -3.65 15.10 -4.32
C GLU A 113 -3.99 15.38 -2.85
N ASN A 114 -4.20 16.64 -2.51
CA ASN A 114 -4.53 17.03 -1.14
C ASN A 114 -5.83 16.39 -0.65
N GLU A 115 -6.83 16.30 -1.50
CA GLU A 115 -8.12 15.73 -1.13
C GLU A 115 -8.04 14.21 -0.92
N VAL A 116 -7.38 13.49 -1.83
CA VAL A 116 -7.37 12.02 -1.78
C VAL A 116 -6.37 11.48 -0.76
N GLU A 117 -5.31 12.22 -0.46
CA GLU A 117 -4.27 11.72 0.44
C GLU A 117 -4.58 11.96 1.91
N ARG A 118 -5.48 12.90 2.21
CA ARG A 118 -5.79 13.31 3.58
C ARG A 118 -6.57 12.27 4.36
N SER A 119 -7.46 11.54 3.69
CA SER A 119 -8.34 10.60 4.36
C SER A 119 -8.79 9.49 3.43
N TYR A 120 -9.39 8.46 4.00
CA TYR A 120 -9.98 7.37 3.24
C TYR A 120 -11.24 6.88 3.95
N ASN A 121 -12.06 6.14 3.23
CA ASN A 121 -13.28 5.54 3.76
C ASN A 121 -13.27 4.06 3.39
N LYS A 122 -13.20 3.18 4.39
CA LYS A 122 -13.12 1.74 4.17
C LYS A 122 -14.26 1.20 3.31
N SER A 123 -15.47 1.75 3.48
CA SER A 123 -16.62 1.27 2.72
C SER A 123 -16.48 1.52 1.22
N ASP A 124 -15.75 2.57 0.83
CA ASP A 124 -15.48 2.85 -0.58
C ASP A 124 -14.61 1.77 -1.23
N TRP A 125 -13.92 0.99 -0.43
CA TRP A 125 -13.01 -0.06 -0.88
C TRP A 125 -13.55 -1.47 -0.59
N GLY A 126 -14.76 -1.57 -0.05
CA GLY A 126 -15.35 -2.86 0.31
C GLY A 126 -14.69 -3.52 1.51
N LEU A 127 -14.17 -2.72 2.42
CA LEU A 127 -13.46 -3.22 3.60
C LEU A 127 -14.28 -3.15 4.88
#